data_4330aaa5ef3717f63bdb6f41c499f6ed
#
_entry.id   4330aaa5ef3717f63bdb6f41c499f6ed
#
_cell.length_a   1.000
_cell.length_b   1.000
_cell.length_c   1.000
_cell.angle_alpha   90.00
_cell.angle_beta   90.00
_cell.angle_gamma   90.00
#
_symmetry.space_group_name_H-M   'P 1'
#
loop_
_entity.id
_entity.type
_entity.pdbx_description
1 polymer ?
#
loop_
_entity_poly.entity_id
_entity_poly.type
_entity_poly.pdbx_seq_one_letter_code
_entity_poly.pdbx_strand_id
1 'polypeptide(L)'
;MNRTQPLLMVITTLIVSMVLLSGCAGPRMNVSRTPGALPQVVRTVALMPSGGVLADAVGIEFLNFGLDVVDTATVTSLMARFNLTEVELAHPQNIRKLADEGIDTILLVKSVAGYDDRPESASVRLVSTATGRLIIGATWQNGKGGAKGSAADGVMRVNLSSAARKIAKGIGRELRK
;
A
#
# COMPACT_ATOMS: atom_id res chain seq x y z
N MET A 1 -10.14 44.06 -41.78
CA MET A 1 -10.06 42.65 -41.41
C MET A 1 -9.13 42.54 -40.20
N ASN A 2 -9.66 42.23 -38.99
CA ASN A 2 -8.94 42.23 -37.74
C ASN A 2 -7.93 41.06 -37.67
N ARG A 3 -6.63 41.37 -37.69
CA ARG A 3 -5.51 40.40 -37.57
C ARG A 3 -5.44 39.71 -36.19
N THR A 4 -6.25 40.14 -35.20
CA THR A 4 -6.25 39.61 -33.83
C THR A 4 -7.09 38.34 -33.65
N GLN A 5 -8.02 38.05 -34.54
CA GLN A 5 -8.89 36.86 -34.45
C GLN A 5 -8.13 35.51 -34.56
N PRO A 6 -7.18 35.31 -35.51
CA PRO A 6 -6.51 34.01 -35.58
C PRO A 6 -5.57 33.76 -34.38
N LEU A 7 -4.97 34.83 -33.83
CA LEU A 7 -4.11 34.69 -32.65
C LEU A 7 -4.89 34.24 -31.42
N LEU A 8 -6.09 34.80 -31.22
CA LEU A 8 -6.96 34.42 -30.09
C LEU A 8 -7.41 32.95 -30.18
N MET A 9 -7.75 32.48 -31.40
CA MET A 9 -8.10 31.08 -31.64
C MET A 9 -6.96 30.12 -31.33
N VAL A 10 -5.74 30.41 -31.73
CA VAL A 10 -4.58 29.60 -31.47
C VAL A 10 -4.27 29.52 -29.98
N ILE A 11 -4.36 30.65 -29.26
CA ILE A 11 -4.14 30.68 -27.79
C ILE A 11 -5.21 29.87 -27.06
N THR A 12 -6.48 30.00 -27.46
CA THR A 12 -7.58 29.25 -26.83
C THR A 12 -7.43 27.74 -27.04
N THR A 13 -7.06 27.32 -28.26
CA THR A 13 -6.82 25.91 -28.59
C THR A 13 -5.62 25.35 -27.81
N LEU A 14 -4.57 26.13 -27.62
CA LEU A 14 -3.39 25.73 -26.86
C LEU A 14 -3.71 25.56 -25.37
N ILE A 15 -4.49 26.48 -24.79
CA ILE A 15 -4.91 26.40 -23.39
C ILE A 15 -5.81 25.20 -23.15
N VAL A 16 -6.80 24.95 -24.03
CA VAL A 16 -7.71 23.80 -23.96
C VAL A 16 -6.92 22.49 -24.08
N SER A 17 -5.92 22.43 -24.98
CA SER A 17 -5.05 21.26 -25.13
C SER A 17 -4.19 21.01 -23.89
N MET A 18 -3.66 22.04 -23.24
CA MET A 18 -2.88 21.92 -21.99
C MET A 18 -3.73 21.43 -20.81
N VAL A 19 -4.98 21.86 -20.70
CA VAL A 19 -5.91 21.43 -19.65
C VAL A 19 -6.31 19.96 -19.82
N LEU A 20 -6.44 19.47 -21.05
CA LEU A 20 -6.79 18.08 -21.35
C LEU A 20 -5.64 17.10 -21.05
N LEU A 21 -4.38 17.54 -21.08
CA LEU A 21 -3.19 16.70 -20.80
C LEU A 21 -2.88 16.55 -19.31
N SER A 22 -3.42 17.39 -18.44
CA SER A 22 -3.11 17.38 -16.99
C SER A 22 -3.89 16.35 -16.16
N GLY A 23 -4.84 15.61 -16.75
CA GLY A 23 -5.77 14.73 -16.04
C GLY A 23 -5.32 13.29 -15.81
N CYS A 24 -4.27 12.81 -16.47
CA CYS A 24 -3.85 11.42 -16.40
C CYS A 24 -2.65 11.23 -15.45
N ALA A 25 -2.86 10.53 -14.35
CA ALA A 25 -1.80 10.20 -13.40
C ALA A 25 -1.77 8.70 -13.11
N GLY A 26 -0.61 8.08 -13.31
CA GLY A 26 -0.39 6.68 -12.93
C GLY A 26 -0.40 6.48 -11.41
N PRO A 27 -0.41 5.22 -10.94
CA PRO A 27 -0.41 4.91 -9.52
C PRO A 27 0.82 5.48 -8.80
N ARG A 28 0.59 6.11 -7.65
CA ARG A 28 1.64 6.74 -6.83
C ARG A 28 1.87 5.95 -5.56
N MET A 29 3.09 5.96 -5.08
CA MET A 29 3.46 5.33 -3.82
C MET A 29 4.53 6.17 -3.12
N ASN A 30 4.32 6.40 -1.83
CA ASN A 30 5.30 7.00 -0.94
C ASN A 30 5.65 5.97 0.13
N VAL A 31 6.92 5.78 0.40
CA VAL A 31 7.43 4.89 1.44
C VAL A 31 8.35 5.68 2.34
N SER A 32 8.17 5.54 3.63
CA SER A 32 9.02 6.15 4.65
C SER A 32 9.48 5.08 5.63
N ARG A 33 10.76 5.11 5.96
CA ARG A 33 11.37 4.26 6.96
C ARG A 33 11.70 5.08 8.20
N THR A 34 11.45 4.52 9.37
CA THR A 34 11.85 5.14 10.63
C THR A 34 13.37 5.02 10.81
N PRO A 35 14.11 6.12 10.96
CA PRO A 35 15.54 6.07 11.18
C PRO A 35 15.90 5.23 12.43
N GLY A 36 16.87 4.34 12.30
CA GLY A 36 17.33 3.49 13.39
C GLY A 36 16.33 2.42 13.84
N ALA A 37 15.23 2.18 13.12
CA ALA A 37 14.20 1.23 13.51
C ALA A 37 14.48 -0.23 13.11
N LEU A 38 15.53 -0.51 12.36
CA LEU A 38 15.92 -1.88 12.02
C LEU A 38 17.08 -2.34 12.91
N PRO A 39 16.82 -3.01 14.03
CA PRO A 39 17.89 -3.67 14.79
C PRO A 39 18.20 -5.07 14.26
N GLN A 40 17.34 -5.65 13.42
CA GLN A 40 17.48 -7.01 12.90
C GLN A 40 17.00 -7.14 11.46
N VAL A 41 17.54 -8.13 10.76
CA VAL A 41 17.05 -8.56 9.45
C VAL A 41 15.60 -9.07 9.64
N VAL A 42 14.63 -8.38 9.08
CA VAL A 42 13.24 -8.85 9.04
C VAL A 42 13.18 -10.08 8.16
N ARG A 43 12.76 -11.21 8.71
CA ARG A 43 12.58 -12.48 8.00
C ARG A 43 11.11 -12.88 7.94
N THR A 44 10.39 -12.73 9.05
CA THR A 44 9.02 -13.21 9.20
C THR A 44 8.05 -12.04 9.35
N VAL A 45 7.02 -12.04 8.51
CA VAL A 45 5.96 -11.02 8.50
C VAL A 45 4.61 -11.68 8.71
N ALA A 46 3.86 -11.27 9.73
CA ALA A 46 2.49 -11.73 9.94
C ALA A 46 1.47 -10.75 9.34
N LEU A 47 0.48 -11.30 8.65
CA LEU A 47 -0.61 -10.55 8.04
C LEU A 47 -1.75 -10.40 9.04
N MET A 48 -2.13 -9.16 9.36
CA MET A 48 -3.24 -8.90 10.26
C MET A 48 -4.58 -9.10 9.55
N PRO A 49 -5.57 -9.77 10.19
CA PRO A 49 -6.85 -10.12 9.55
C PRO A 49 -7.64 -8.94 8.98
N SER A 50 -7.58 -7.78 9.62
CA SER A 50 -8.25 -6.55 9.14
C SER A 50 -7.69 -6.02 7.81
N GLY A 51 -6.54 -6.53 7.35
CA GLY A 51 -5.93 -6.11 6.09
C GLY A 51 -6.65 -6.58 4.83
N GLY A 52 -7.50 -7.60 4.96
CA GLY A 52 -8.30 -8.16 3.87
C GLY A 52 -7.48 -8.62 2.67
N VAL A 53 -8.15 -8.79 1.54
CA VAL A 53 -7.56 -9.36 0.31
C VAL A 53 -6.32 -8.61 -0.21
N LEU A 54 -6.18 -7.32 0.08
CA LEU A 54 -4.97 -6.57 -0.32
C LEU A 54 -3.77 -6.98 0.53
N ALA A 55 -3.95 -7.22 1.83
CA ALA A 55 -2.88 -7.72 2.70
C ALA A 55 -2.41 -9.10 2.27
N ASP A 56 -3.36 -10.00 1.96
CA ASP A 56 -3.05 -11.35 1.47
C ASP A 56 -2.26 -11.30 0.15
N ALA A 57 -2.70 -10.45 -0.79
CA ALA A 57 -1.99 -10.25 -2.05
C ALA A 57 -0.58 -9.66 -1.86
N VAL A 58 -0.39 -8.75 -0.91
CA VAL A 58 0.94 -8.21 -0.55
C VAL A 58 1.81 -9.29 0.11
N GLY A 59 1.22 -10.13 0.96
CA GLY A 59 1.89 -11.26 1.57
C GLY A 59 2.45 -12.24 0.53
N ILE A 60 1.64 -12.61 -0.47
CA ILE A 60 2.10 -13.46 -1.59
C ILE A 60 3.31 -12.82 -2.31
N GLU A 61 3.26 -11.53 -2.56
CA GLU A 61 4.39 -10.84 -3.20
C GLU A 61 5.63 -10.77 -2.28
N PHE A 62 5.49 -10.77 -0.96
CA PHE A 62 6.61 -10.81 -0.02
C PHE A 62 7.43 -12.10 -0.09
N LEU A 63 6.81 -13.24 -0.45
CA LEU A 63 7.52 -14.50 -0.70
C LEU A 63 8.57 -14.34 -1.81
N ASN A 64 8.29 -13.52 -2.82
CA ASN A 64 9.23 -13.20 -3.91
C ASN A 64 10.44 -12.37 -3.42
N PHE A 65 10.37 -11.80 -2.22
CA PHE A 65 11.46 -11.06 -1.58
C PHE A 65 12.23 -11.92 -0.55
N GLY A 66 11.88 -13.20 -0.41
CA GLY A 66 12.51 -14.12 0.52
C GLY A 66 12.08 -13.90 1.97
N LEU A 67 10.88 -13.33 2.17
CA LEU A 67 10.28 -13.19 3.49
C LEU A 67 9.37 -14.40 3.76
N ASP A 68 9.40 -14.89 4.99
CA ASP A 68 8.44 -15.86 5.49
C ASP A 68 7.15 -15.12 5.85
N VAL A 69 6.01 -15.63 5.39
CA VAL A 69 4.71 -15.00 5.61
C VAL A 69 3.82 -15.88 6.48
N VAL A 70 3.42 -15.34 7.62
CA VAL A 70 2.40 -15.94 8.49
C VAL A 70 1.05 -15.37 8.05
N ASP A 71 0.18 -16.25 7.57
CA ASP A 71 -1.11 -15.88 7.01
C ASP A 71 -2.12 -15.41 8.08
N THR A 72 -3.22 -14.82 7.61
CA THR A 72 -4.28 -14.29 8.47
C THR A 72 -4.97 -15.37 9.31
N ALA A 73 -5.09 -16.61 8.82
CA ALA A 73 -5.71 -17.71 9.55
C ALA A 73 -4.82 -18.14 10.72
N THR A 74 -3.53 -18.27 10.50
CA THR A 74 -2.54 -18.57 11.55
C THR A 74 -2.51 -17.47 12.60
N VAL A 75 -2.50 -16.20 12.19
CA VAL A 75 -2.55 -15.05 13.12
C VAL A 75 -3.85 -15.08 13.94
N THR A 76 -4.98 -15.37 13.32
CA THR A 76 -6.27 -15.51 14.02
C THR A 76 -6.22 -16.62 15.08
N SER A 77 -5.59 -17.75 14.77
CA SER A 77 -5.41 -18.86 15.72
C SER A 77 -4.51 -18.46 16.90
N LEU A 78 -3.44 -17.68 16.64
CA LEU A 78 -2.58 -17.13 17.68
C LEU A 78 -3.34 -16.15 18.58
N MET A 79 -4.16 -15.28 17.99
CA MET A 79 -5.00 -14.33 18.72
C MET A 79 -5.97 -15.07 19.66
N ALA A 80 -6.62 -16.11 19.15
CA ALA A 80 -7.51 -16.96 19.97
C ALA A 80 -6.74 -17.63 21.12
N ARG A 81 -5.55 -18.17 20.87
CA ARG A 81 -4.71 -18.79 21.89
C ARG A 81 -4.26 -17.80 22.96
N PHE A 82 -3.99 -16.57 22.59
CA PHE A 82 -3.63 -15.50 23.53
C PHE A 82 -4.83 -14.85 24.20
N ASN A 83 -6.04 -15.19 23.79
CA ASN A 83 -7.28 -14.53 24.20
C ASN A 83 -7.24 -13.01 24.00
N LEU A 84 -6.81 -12.59 22.81
CA LEU A 84 -6.65 -11.19 22.40
C LEU A 84 -7.44 -10.92 21.13
N THR A 85 -8.04 -9.74 21.08
CA THR A 85 -8.55 -9.15 19.84
C THR A 85 -7.39 -8.57 19.02
N GLU A 86 -7.62 -8.24 17.74
CA GLU A 86 -6.62 -7.62 16.90
C GLU A 86 -6.14 -6.28 17.46
N VAL A 87 -7.05 -5.48 18.01
CA VAL A 87 -6.72 -4.18 18.62
C VAL A 87 -5.82 -4.36 19.84
N GLU A 88 -6.14 -5.33 20.68
CA GLU A 88 -5.32 -5.64 21.86
C GLU A 88 -3.96 -6.21 21.49
N LEU A 89 -3.91 -7.08 20.46
CA LEU A 89 -2.66 -7.64 19.98
C LEU A 89 -1.71 -6.55 19.43
N ALA A 90 -2.26 -5.54 18.75
CA ALA A 90 -1.48 -4.41 18.24
C ALA A 90 -0.90 -3.49 19.33
N HIS A 91 -1.33 -3.67 20.60
CA HIS A 91 -0.79 -2.89 21.70
C HIS A 91 0.66 -3.29 22.02
N PRO A 92 1.59 -2.35 22.30
CA PRO A 92 3.02 -2.61 22.47
C PRO A 92 3.37 -3.70 23.51
N GLN A 93 2.52 -3.89 24.52
CA GLN A 93 2.74 -4.93 25.54
C GLN A 93 2.38 -6.33 25.02
N ASN A 94 1.38 -6.44 24.16
CA ASN A 94 0.88 -7.72 23.67
C ASN A 94 1.54 -8.17 22.37
N ILE A 95 1.97 -7.22 21.52
CA ILE A 95 2.61 -7.53 20.24
C ILE A 95 3.88 -8.37 20.41
N ARG A 96 4.55 -8.27 21.55
CA ARG A 96 5.75 -9.06 21.90
C ARG A 96 5.46 -10.56 21.97
N LYS A 97 4.22 -10.97 22.27
CA LYS A 97 3.82 -12.39 22.22
C LYS A 97 4.02 -12.99 20.83
N LEU A 98 3.91 -12.18 19.77
CA LEU A 98 4.22 -12.62 18.41
C LEU A 98 5.73 -12.75 18.17
N ALA A 99 6.54 -11.93 18.82
CA ALA A 99 8.01 -12.10 18.77
C ALA A 99 8.44 -13.43 19.40
N ASP A 100 7.79 -13.84 20.51
CA ASP A 100 8.03 -15.12 21.18
C ASP A 100 7.64 -16.33 20.29
N GLU A 101 6.74 -16.13 19.30
CA GLU A 101 6.37 -17.11 18.28
C GLU A 101 7.29 -17.05 17.03
N GLY A 102 8.36 -16.27 17.05
CA GLY A 102 9.31 -16.14 15.94
C GLY A 102 8.86 -15.20 14.82
N ILE A 103 7.86 -14.35 15.06
CA ILE A 103 7.37 -13.37 14.11
C ILE A 103 8.08 -12.03 14.35
N ASP A 104 8.83 -11.55 13.36
CA ASP A 104 9.61 -10.31 13.50
C ASP A 104 8.75 -9.05 13.37
N THR A 105 7.75 -9.09 12.49
CA THR A 105 6.93 -7.93 12.17
C THR A 105 5.48 -8.30 11.88
N ILE A 106 4.59 -7.33 12.08
CA ILE A 106 3.21 -7.40 11.58
C ILE A 106 3.00 -6.41 10.44
N LEU A 107 2.23 -6.84 9.44
CA LEU A 107 1.76 -6.01 8.35
C LEU A 107 0.33 -5.55 8.63
N LEU A 108 0.15 -4.25 8.82
CA LEU A 108 -1.14 -3.61 8.95
C LEU A 108 -1.49 -2.93 7.62
N VAL A 109 -2.58 -3.34 6.99
CA VAL A 109 -3.06 -2.76 5.74
C VAL A 109 -4.45 -2.19 5.97
N LYS A 110 -4.64 -0.93 5.54
CA LYS A 110 -5.96 -0.31 5.42
C LYS A 110 -6.13 0.12 3.99
N SER A 111 -7.15 -0.40 3.32
CA SER A 111 -7.43 -0.08 1.92
C SER A 111 -8.84 0.48 1.76
N VAL A 112 -9.00 1.30 0.73
CA VAL A 112 -10.29 1.80 0.27
C VAL A 112 -10.53 1.18 -1.10
N ALA A 113 -11.68 0.51 -1.26
CA ALA A 113 -12.11 -0.03 -2.54
C ALA A 113 -12.59 1.10 -3.46
N GLY A 114 -12.27 1.00 -4.72
CA GLY A 114 -12.79 1.88 -5.76
C GLY A 114 -14.18 1.44 -6.22
N TYR A 115 -14.74 2.20 -7.15
CA TYR A 115 -16.06 1.94 -7.75
C TYR A 115 -16.08 0.68 -8.64
N ASP A 116 -14.92 0.18 -9.04
CA ASP A 116 -14.68 -0.94 -9.96
C ASP A 116 -14.07 -2.15 -9.23
N ASP A 117 -14.26 -2.25 -7.93
CA ASP A 117 -13.69 -3.26 -7.01
C ASP A 117 -12.14 -3.33 -7.02
N ARG A 118 -11.48 -2.42 -7.73
CA ARG A 118 -10.03 -2.25 -7.63
C ARG A 118 -9.70 -1.40 -6.40
N PRO A 119 -8.55 -1.62 -5.74
CA PRO A 119 -8.15 -0.75 -4.65
C PRO A 119 -7.98 0.70 -5.17
N GLU A 120 -8.56 1.66 -4.45
CA GLU A 120 -8.41 3.10 -4.72
C GLU A 120 -7.18 3.67 -4.04
N SER A 121 -7.01 3.33 -2.78
CA SER A 121 -5.85 3.72 -1.98
C SER A 121 -5.57 2.70 -0.89
N ALA A 122 -4.35 2.73 -0.38
CA ALA A 122 -3.96 1.93 0.77
C ALA A 122 -2.96 2.67 1.65
N SER A 123 -3.08 2.45 2.97
CA SER A 123 -2.07 2.76 3.97
C SER A 123 -1.52 1.45 4.50
N VAL A 124 -0.21 1.30 4.47
CA VAL A 124 0.48 0.08 4.88
C VAL A 124 1.51 0.43 5.93
N ARG A 125 1.54 -0.34 7.01
CA ARG A 125 2.49 -0.18 8.10
C ARG A 125 3.12 -1.51 8.44
N LEU A 126 4.45 -1.52 8.54
CA LEU A 126 5.22 -2.63 9.05
C LEU A 126 5.70 -2.27 10.46
N VAL A 127 5.28 -3.04 11.46
CA VAL A 127 5.54 -2.78 12.87
C VAL A 127 6.37 -3.91 13.45
N SER A 128 7.42 -3.58 14.20
CA SER A 128 8.25 -4.56 14.90
C SER A 128 7.46 -5.20 16.04
N THR A 129 7.44 -6.51 16.12
CA THR A 129 6.84 -7.25 17.23
C THR A 129 7.66 -7.12 18.51
N ALA A 130 8.97 -7.07 18.40
CA ALA A 130 9.87 -6.93 19.54
C ALA A 130 9.73 -5.58 20.26
N THR A 131 9.47 -4.50 19.52
CA THR A 131 9.43 -3.14 20.10
C THR A 131 8.09 -2.45 20.04
N GLY A 132 7.14 -2.93 19.22
CA GLY A 132 5.87 -2.26 18.94
C GLY A 132 6.02 -0.98 18.10
N ARG A 133 7.23 -0.70 17.56
CA ARG A 133 7.50 0.54 16.81
C ARG A 133 7.28 0.34 15.32
N LEU A 134 6.79 1.39 14.68
CA LEU A 134 6.70 1.44 13.22
C LEU A 134 8.11 1.38 12.61
N ILE A 135 8.34 0.45 11.70
CA ILE A 135 9.58 0.32 10.94
C ILE A 135 9.44 1.03 9.61
N ILE A 136 8.39 0.69 8.85
CA ILE A 136 8.10 1.24 7.54
C ILE A 136 6.63 1.64 7.47
N GLY A 137 6.38 2.85 7.00
CA GLY A 137 5.05 3.32 6.60
C GLY A 137 5.02 3.56 5.10
N ALA A 138 3.93 3.16 4.45
CA ALA A 138 3.72 3.42 3.04
C ALA A 138 2.29 3.87 2.78
N THR A 139 2.13 4.76 1.81
CA THR A 139 0.84 5.10 1.23
C THR A 139 0.88 4.82 -0.25
N TRP A 140 -0.19 4.22 -0.74
CA TRP A 140 -0.37 3.93 -2.15
C TRP A 140 -1.70 4.50 -2.63
N GLN A 141 -1.72 5.02 -3.85
CA GLN A 141 -2.90 5.56 -4.49
C GLN A 141 -2.96 5.07 -5.94
N ASN A 142 -4.15 4.64 -6.37
CA ASN A 142 -4.36 4.17 -7.73
C ASN A 142 -4.26 5.31 -8.75
N GLY A 143 -4.03 4.96 -10.00
CA GLY A 143 -4.01 5.91 -11.09
C GLY A 143 -5.39 6.51 -11.36
N LYS A 144 -5.42 7.66 -12.01
CA LYS A 144 -6.62 8.36 -12.47
C LYS A 144 -6.43 8.81 -13.90
N GLY A 145 -7.45 8.60 -14.74
CA GLY A 145 -7.44 8.98 -16.13
C GLY A 145 -8.71 9.71 -16.55
N GLY A 146 -8.83 10.98 -16.21
CA GLY A 146 -10.00 11.79 -16.56
C GLY A 146 -11.23 11.51 -15.69
N ALA A 147 -12.42 11.51 -16.29
CA ALA A 147 -13.66 11.26 -15.57
C ALA A 147 -13.73 9.82 -15.06
N LYS A 148 -14.25 9.64 -13.84
CA LYS A 148 -14.44 8.33 -13.21
C LYS A 148 -15.28 7.41 -14.11
N GLY A 149 -14.76 6.22 -14.40
CA GLY A 149 -15.42 5.24 -15.27
C GLY A 149 -15.18 5.46 -16.77
N SER A 150 -14.42 6.46 -17.17
CA SER A 150 -14.03 6.63 -18.58
C SER A 150 -13.01 5.56 -19.02
N ALA A 151 -12.87 5.35 -20.34
CA ALA A 151 -11.87 4.45 -20.89
C ALA A 151 -10.44 4.81 -20.44
N ALA A 152 -10.12 6.10 -20.38
CA ALA A 152 -8.82 6.60 -19.90
C ALA A 152 -8.62 6.28 -18.41
N ASP A 153 -9.67 6.42 -17.58
CA ASP A 153 -9.61 6.05 -16.16
C ASP A 153 -9.37 4.54 -16.01
N GLY A 154 -10.09 3.71 -16.77
CA GLY A 154 -9.91 2.26 -16.76
C GLY A 154 -8.49 1.80 -17.13
N VAL A 155 -7.82 2.49 -18.04
CA VAL A 155 -6.42 2.21 -18.46
C VAL A 155 -5.41 2.63 -17.39
N MET A 156 -5.64 3.75 -16.70
CA MET A 156 -4.73 4.26 -15.68
C MET A 156 -4.82 3.52 -14.35
N ARG A 157 -5.95 2.89 -14.07
CA ARG A 157 -6.18 2.14 -12.84
C ARG A 157 -5.59 0.75 -12.91
N VAL A 158 -4.84 0.38 -11.89
CA VAL A 158 -4.26 -0.97 -11.78
C VAL A 158 -5.15 -1.87 -10.93
N ASN A 159 -5.07 -3.17 -11.21
CA ASN A 159 -5.77 -4.20 -10.45
C ASN A 159 -5.08 -4.51 -9.10
N LEU A 160 -5.72 -5.36 -8.30
CA LEU A 160 -5.26 -5.79 -6.98
C LEU A 160 -3.81 -6.33 -7.00
N SER A 161 -3.50 -7.25 -7.92
CA SER A 161 -2.16 -7.87 -7.97
C SER A 161 -1.06 -6.86 -8.32
N SER A 162 -1.35 -5.93 -9.22
CA SER A 162 -0.41 -4.86 -9.57
C SER A 162 -0.19 -3.87 -8.43
N ALA A 163 -1.24 -3.56 -7.66
CA ALA A 163 -1.16 -2.74 -6.46
C ALA A 163 -0.31 -3.44 -5.39
N ALA A 164 -0.61 -4.71 -5.10
CA ALA A 164 0.12 -5.53 -4.14
C ALA A 164 1.61 -5.63 -4.48
N ARG A 165 1.94 -5.93 -5.74
CA ARG A 165 3.32 -5.98 -6.22
C ARG A 165 4.06 -4.66 -6.05
N LYS A 166 3.41 -3.53 -6.34
CA LYS A 166 3.99 -2.21 -6.14
C LYS A 166 4.28 -1.92 -4.68
N ILE A 167 3.33 -2.24 -3.80
CA ILE A 167 3.44 -2.07 -2.36
C ILE A 167 4.57 -2.95 -1.81
N ALA A 168 4.57 -4.25 -2.11
CA ALA A 168 5.58 -5.19 -1.66
C ALA A 168 6.98 -4.80 -2.15
N LYS A 169 7.11 -4.39 -3.42
CA LYS A 169 8.39 -3.92 -3.98
C LYS A 169 8.91 -2.66 -3.29
N GLY A 170 8.03 -1.72 -2.95
CA GLY A 170 8.41 -0.51 -2.23
C GLY A 170 8.92 -0.82 -0.83
N ILE A 171 8.18 -1.62 -0.07
CA ILE A 171 8.55 -2.04 1.28
C ILE A 171 9.82 -2.91 1.26
N GLY A 172 9.89 -3.91 0.38
CA GLY A 172 11.04 -4.81 0.27
C GLY A 172 12.35 -4.10 -0.11
N ARG A 173 12.28 -2.99 -0.84
CA ARG A 173 13.46 -2.14 -1.10
C ARG A 173 13.95 -1.44 0.16
N GLU A 174 13.06 -0.96 1.00
CA GLU A 174 13.42 -0.29 2.25
C GLU A 174 13.95 -1.27 3.30
N LEU A 175 13.48 -2.51 3.30
CA LEU A 175 13.99 -3.56 4.19
C LEU A 175 15.42 -3.98 3.86
N ARG A 176 15.87 -3.80 2.61
CA ARG A 176 17.22 -4.18 2.15
C ARG A 176 18.26 -3.06 2.20
N LYS A 177 17.88 -1.87 2.62
CA LYS A 177 18.79 -0.74 2.87
C LYS A 177 19.36 -0.83 4.28
#